data_64629f165c9cbeb855092285a819ade1
#
_entry.id   64629f165c9cbeb855092285a819ade1
#
_cell.length_a   1.000
_cell.length_b   1.000
_cell.length_c   1.000
_cell.angle_alpha   90.00
_cell.angle_beta   90.00
_cell.angle_gamma   90.00
#
_symmetry.space_group_name_H-M   'P 1'
#
loop_
_entity.id
_entity.type
_entity.pdbx_description
1 polymer ?
#
loop_
_entity_poly.entity_id
_entity_poly.type
_entity_poly.pdbx_seq_one_letter_code
_entity_poly.pdbx_strand_id
1 'polypeptide(L)'
;MSDFNILFEDGEALVIDKPTGLSIDTPRKGGPSLEKRLDELRLGFQRQPQPAHRLDTDTSGCLLLARNPKALKRFNMAFEQRIVGKVYLGILAGIPEVKEGRIELSLSKISSAEKGWRMIPARAGKPSVTDWRVIAEVNGRALVEFRPETGRTHQIRVHAASGIGIPLLGDPVYGDGASGPRTMLHALSLEMPRENKAAITATAPMPADFTALGFGPAPLPAEALAAEARADSVIQTGGPSAIDDQD
;
A
#
# COMPACT_ATOMS: atom_id res chain seq x y z
N MET A 1 -0.30 23.47 -15.83
CA MET A 1 0.68 22.53 -15.21
C MET A 1 -0.13 21.57 -14.33
N SER A 2 0.29 20.32 -14.22
CA SER A 2 -0.38 19.36 -13.33
C SER A 2 -0.10 19.71 -11.86
N ASP A 3 -1.14 19.67 -11.00
CA ASP A 3 -0.99 19.85 -9.55
C ASP A 3 -0.53 18.57 -8.84
N PHE A 4 -0.34 17.48 -9.59
CA PHE A 4 0.11 16.22 -9.02
C PHE A 4 1.61 16.25 -8.75
N ASN A 5 2.01 15.83 -7.55
CA ASN A 5 3.40 15.57 -7.22
C ASN A 5 3.85 14.30 -7.95
N ILE A 6 4.87 14.43 -8.83
CA ILE A 6 5.43 13.33 -9.60
C ILE A 6 6.57 12.71 -8.81
N LEU A 7 6.46 11.42 -8.49
CA LEU A 7 7.46 10.68 -7.71
C LEU A 7 8.45 9.92 -8.59
N PHE A 8 8.01 9.51 -9.78
CA PHE A 8 8.83 8.85 -10.80
C PHE A 8 8.27 9.12 -12.20
N GLU A 9 9.16 9.27 -13.16
CA GLU A 9 8.80 9.47 -14.57
C GLU A 9 9.82 8.85 -15.51
N ASP A 10 9.35 8.06 -16.48
CA ASP A 10 10.13 7.67 -17.67
C ASP A 10 9.22 7.43 -18.90
N GLY A 11 9.76 6.91 -19.99
CA GLY A 11 9.00 6.65 -21.24
C GLY A 11 7.91 5.59 -21.13
N GLU A 12 7.83 4.82 -20.04
CA GLU A 12 6.87 3.73 -19.84
C GLU A 12 5.97 3.93 -18.63
N ALA A 13 6.44 4.63 -17.62
CA ALA A 13 5.82 4.75 -16.31
C ALA A 13 5.75 6.18 -15.81
N LEU A 14 4.75 6.44 -15.02
CA LEU A 14 4.58 7.62 -14.20
C LEU A 14 4.09 7.16 -12.83
N VAL A 15 4.73 7.58 -11.74
CA VAL A 15 4.20 7.40 -10.38
C VAL A 15 3.87 8.77 -9.81
N ILE A 16 2.64 8.93 -9.36
CA ILE A 16 2.16 10.14 -8.71
C ILE A 16 1.94 9.91 -7.22
N ASP A 17 2.06 10.96 -6.43
CA ASP A 17 1.51 11.01 -5.08
C ASP A 17 0.02 11.36 -5.20
N LYS A 18 -0.85 10.32 -5.16
CA LYS A 18 -2.29 10.53 -5.25
C LYS A 18 -2.80 11.26 -3.99
N PRO A 19 -3.45 12.40 -4.11
CA PRO A 19 -4.05 13.04 -2.95
C PRO A 19 -5.18 12.17 -2.37
N THR A 20 -5.46 12.34 -1.07
CA THR A 20 -6.67 11.81 -0.44
C THR A 20 -7.93 12.44 -1.04
N GLY A 21 -9.06 11.76 -0.96
CA GLY A 21 -10.36 12.26 -1.47
C GLY A 21 -10.53 12.16 -2.99
N LEU A 22 -9.50 11.76 -3.75
CA LEU A 22 -9.58 11.60 -5.20
C LEU A 22 -9.83 10.13 -5.57
N SER A 23 -11.01 9.85 -6.16
CA SER A 23 -11.31 8.53 -6.74
C SER A 23 -10.47 8.29 -7.98
N ILE A 24 -10.09 7.04 -8.27
CA ILE A 24 -9.42 6.69 -9.53
C ILE A 24 -10.43 6.72 -10.67
N ASP A 25 -11.49 5.93 -10.56
CA ASP A 25 -12.57 5.88 -11.52
C ASP A 25 -13.63 6.94 -11.20
N THR A 26 -14.35 7.42 -12.19
CA THR A 26 -15.44 8.37 -11.97
C THR A 26 -16.60 7.70 -11.22
N PRO A 27 -16.97 8.21 -10.02
CA PRO A 27 -18.09 7.64 -9.27
C PRO A 27 -19.40 7.71 -10.05
N ARG A 28 -20.29 6.73 -9.87
CA ARG A 28 -21.60 6.68 -10.55
C ARG A 28 -22.44 7.94 -10.33
N LYS A 29 -22.32 8.58 -9.18
CA LYS A 29 -23.03 9.83 -8.83
C LYS A 29 -22.30 11.09 -9.34
N GLY A 30 -21.24 10.92 -10.12
CA GLY A 30 -20.35 12.00 -10.53
C GLY A 30 -19.36 12.39 -9.41
N GLY A 31 -18.56 13.42 -9.67
CA GLY A 31 -17.55 13.92 -8.72
C GLY A 31 -16.14 13.97 -9.32
N PRO A 32 -15.16 14.43 -8.53
CA PRO A 32 -13.76 14.47 -8.93
C PRO A 32 -13.20 13.05 -9.04
N SER A 33 -12.41 12.80 -10.09
CA SER A 33 -11.71 11.53 -10.29
C SER A 33 -10.41 11.77 -11.04
N LEU A 34 -9.45 10.87 -10.84
CA LEU A 34 -8.21 10.87 -11.60
C LEU A 34 -8.48 10.65 -13.10
N GLU A 35 -9.45 9.78 -13.43
CA GLU A 35 -9.86 9.53 -14.81
C GLU A 35 -10.15 10.81 -15.59
N LYS A 36 -10.81 11.79 -14.98
CA LYS A 36 -11.11 13.10 -15.58
C LYS A 36 -9.89 14.01 -15.70
N ARG A 37 -8.81 13.71 -15.01
CA ARG A 37 -7.60 14.52 -14.92
C ARG A 37 -6.38 13.88 -15.60
N LEU A 38 -6.54 12.74 -16.26
CA LEU A 38 -5.43 12.02 -16.90
C LEU A 38 -4.75 12.83 -18.01
N ASP A 39 -5.46 13.79 -18.63
CA ASP A 39 -4.86 14.70 -19.61
C ASP A 39 -3.77 15.59 -19.02
N GLU A 40 -3.90 16.00 -17.77
CA GLU A 40 -2.89 16.80 -17.05
C GLU A 40 -1.58 16.02 -16.85
N LEU A 41 -1.65 14.71 -16.88
CA LEU A 41 -0.54 13.77 -16.66
C LEU A 41 0.13 13.29 -17.95
N ARG A 42 -0.22 13.84 -19.11
CA ARG A 42 0.46 13.53 -20.38
C ARG A 42 1.93 13.96 -20.35
N LEU A 43 2.24 15.09 -19.75
CA LEU A 43 3.60 15.63 -19.58
C LEU A 43 4.40 15.58 -20.90
N GLY A 44 3.79 16.04 -22.00
CA GLY A 44 4.39 16.04 -23.34
C GLY A 44 4.17 14.79 -24.19
N PHE A 45 3.61 13.72 -23.62
CA PHE A 45 3.24 12.51 -24.38
C PHE A 45 1.90 12.66 -25.09
N GLN A 46 1.75 12.02 -26.26
CA GLN A 46 0.50 12.10 -27.03
C GLN A 46 -0.68 11.41 -26.33
N ARG A 47 -0.43 10.30 -25.63
CA ARG A 47 -1.47 9.50 -24.96
C ARG A 47 -1.57 9.83 -23.50
N GLN A 48 -2.79 9.79 -22.97
CA GLN A 48 -3.04 9.80 -21.53
C GLN A 48 -2.42 8.56 -20.88
N PRO A 49 -1.75 8.69 -19.73
CA PRO A 49 -1.32 7.53 -18.95
C PRO A 49 -2.55 6.81 -18.36
N GLN A 50 -2.41 5.52 -18.08
CA GLN A 50 -3.48 4.70 -17.52
C GLN A 50 -3.06 4.09 -16.19
N PRO A 51 -3.89 4.13 -15.14
CA PRO A 51 -3.59 3.48 -13.87
C PRO A 51 -3.34 1.98 -14.03
N ALA A 52 -2.22 1.49 -13.52
CA ALA A 52 -1.87 0.07 -13.52
C ALA A 52 -2.45 -0.69 -12.32
N HIS A 53 -2.85 0.02 -11.29
CA HIS A 53 -3.52 -0.49 -10.10
C HIS A 53 -4.45 0.58 -9.52
N ARG A 54 -5.06 0.29 -8.40
CA ARG A 54 -5.97 1.24 -7.75
C ARG A 54 -5.66 1.44 -6.27
N LEU A 55 -5.97 2.63 -5.80
CA LEU A 55 -6.08 2.99 -4.39
C LEU A 55 -7.52 3.37 -4.08
N ASP A 56 -7.95 3.21 -2.84
CA ASP A 56 -9.25 3.71 -2.38
C ASP A 56 -9.28 5.25 -2.44
N THR A 57 -10.47 5.84 -2.46
CA THR A 57 -10.64 7.30 -2.57
C THR A 57 -9.85 8.05 -1.50
N ASP A 58 -9.93 7.59 -0.24
CA ASP A 58 -9.27 8.24 0.90
C ASP A 58 -7.81 7.83 1.08
N THR A 59 -7.35 6.76 0.40
CA THR A 59 -5.94 6.37 0.44
C THR A 59 -5.10 7.31 -0.41
N SER A 60 -4.10 7.92 0.19
CA SER A 60 -3.10 8.77 -0.48
C SER A 60 -1.85 7.99 -0.86
N GLY A 61 -0.93 8.59 -1.65
CA GLY A 61 0.40 8.05 -1.91
C GLY A 61 0.61 7.44 -3.28
N CYS A 62 1.62 6.58 -3.39
CA CYS A 62 2.14 6.05 -4.65
C CYS A 62 1.08 5.37 -5.52
N LEU A 63 0.80 5.94 -6.67
CA LEU A 63 -0.05 5.36 -7.71
C LEU A 63 0.74 5.27 -9.02
N LEU A 64 0.92 4.04 -9.51
CA LEU A 64 1.59 3.77 -10.78
C LEU A 64 0.63 3.87 -11.96
N LEU A 65 1.03 4.64 -12.96
CA LEU A 65 0.36 4.74 -14.25
C LEU A 65 1.30 4.29 -15.37
N ALA A 66 0.76 3.65 -16.40
CA ALA A 66 1.47 3.25 -17.60
C ALA A 66 1.26 4.28 -18.71
N ARG A 67 2.34 4.69 -19.38
CA ARG A 67 2.30 5.67 -20.48
C ARG A 67 1.88 5.08 -21.83
N ASN A 68 1.86 3.75 -21.94
CA ASN A 68 1.46 3.06 -23.16
C ASN A 68 0.87 1.66 -22.89
N PRO A 69 0.10 1.08 -23.82
CA PRO A 69 -0.58 -0.21 -23.62
C PRO A 69 0.38 -1.39 -23.36
N LYS A 70 1.59 -1.36 -23.94
CA LYS A 70 2.59 -2.43 -23.73
C LYS A 70 3.10 -2.41 -22.29
N ALA A 71 3.39 -1.23 -21.75
CA ALA A 71 3.75 -1.06 -20.35
C ALA A 71 2.60 -1.45 -19.41
N LEU A 72 1.37 -1.01 -19.70
CA LEU A 72 0.19 -1.37 -18.92
C LEU A 72 0.01 -2.87 -18.79
N LYS A 73 0.12 -3.61 -19.92
CA LYS A 73 0.03 -5.07 -19.91
C LYS A 73 1.09 -5.71 -19.01
N ARG A 74 2.34 -5.26 -19.10
CA ARG A 74 3.44 -5.78 -18.25
C ARG A 74 3.21 -5.46 -16.77
N PHE A 75 2.80 -4.25 -16.46
CA PHE A 75 2.53 -3.85 -15.07
C PHE A 75 1.37 -4.66 -14.47
N ASN A 76 0.27 -4.83 -15.22
CA ASN A 76 -0.84 -5.67 -14.77
C ASN A 76 -0.38 -7.11 -14.48
N MET A 77 0.43 -7.70 -15.38
CA MET A 77 1.00 -9.04 -15.15
C MET A 77 1.87 -9.09 -13.89
N ALA A 78 2.70 -8.08 -13.64
CA ALA A 78 3.53 -8.02 -12.43
C ALA A 78 2.69 -7.94 -11.14
N PHE A 79 1.58 -7.19 -11.15
CA PHE A 79 0.62 -7.17 -10.04
C PHE A 79 -0.09 -8.51 -9.86
N GLU A 80 -0.49 -9.18 -10.95
CA GLU A 80 -1.10 -10.52 -10.91
C GLU A 80 -0.13 -11.57 -10.36
N GLN A 81 1.13 -11.49 -10.75
CA GLN A 81 2.22 -12.37 -10.27
C GLN A 81 2.68 -12.03 -8.84
N ARG A 82 2.20 -10.93 -8.25
CA ARG A 82 2.53 -10.47 -6.88
C ARG A 82 4.00 -10.13 -6.68
N ILE A 83 4.72 -9.76 -7.74
CA ILE A 83 6.13 -9.38 -7.69
C ILE A 83 6.36 -7.88 -7.44
N VAL A 84 5.29 -7.09 -7.32
CA VAL A 84 5.35 -5.66 -7.04
C VAL A 84 5.43 -5.44 -5.55
N GLY A 85 6.56 -4.88 -5.09
CA GLY A 85 6.74 -4.44 -3.71
C GLY A 85 5.84 -3.25 -3.39
N LYS A 86 5.15 -3.29 -2.24
CA LYS A 86 4.26 -2.22 -1.78
C LYS A 86 4.38 -2.09 -0.28
N VAL A 87 4.58 -0.87 0.18
CA VAL A 87 4.55 -0.54 1.61
C VAL A 87 3.49 0.52 1.84
N TYR A 88 2.66 0.29 2.84
CA TYR A 88 1.64 1.24 3.27
C TYR A 88 1.87 1.62 4.73
N LEU A 89 1.53 2.85 5.06
CA LEU A 89 1.39 3.30 6.44
C LEU A 89 -0.09 3.43 6.79
N GLY A 90 -0.47 2.94 7.96
CA GLY A 90 -1.81 3.12 8.50
C GLY A 90 -1.75 3.50 9.97
N ILE A 91 -2.64 4.37 10.41
CA ILE A 91 -2.80 4.67 11.85
C ILE A 91 -3.98 3.86 12.37
N LEU A 92 -3.74 2.99 13.35
CA LEU A 92 -4.78 2.26 14.06
C LEU A 92 -5.45 3.14 15.13
N ALA A 93 -6.74 2.94 15.35
CA ALA A 93 -7.51 3.62 16.39
C ALA A 93 -7.15 3.20 17.83
N GLY A 94 -6.17 2.31 17.97
CA GLY A 94 -5.66 1.81 19.24
C GLY A 94 -4.25 1.24 19.08
N ILE A 95 -3.70 0.67 20.15
CA ILE A 95 -2.39 0.02 20.17
C ILE A 95 -2.60 -1.50 20.29
N PRO A 96 -2.14 -2.31 19.31
CA PRO A 96 -2.25 -3.76 19.40
C PRO A 96 -1.28 -4.33 20.45
N GLU A 97 -1.66 -5.42 21.11
CA GLU A 97 -0.79 -6.13 22.06
C GLU A 97 0.44 -6.72 21.35
N VAL A 98 0.19 -7.41 20.24
CA VAL A 98 1.25 -7.93 19.35
C VAL A 98 1.71 -6.80 18.45
N LYS A 99 3.01 -6.67 18.23
CA LYS A 99 3.60 -5.54 17.50
C LYS A 99 3.86 -5.82 16.02
N GLU A 100 3.82 -7.06 15.61
CA GLU A 100 4.01 -7.49 14.22
C GLU A 100 3.32 -8.82 13.95
N GLY A 101 3.12 -9.16 12.70
CA GLY A 101 2.55 -10.45 12.33
C GLY A 101 2.17 -10.54 10.87
N ARG A 102 1.61 -11.67 10.50
CA ARG A 102 1.09 -12.01 9.18
C ARG A 102 -0.40 -12.29 9.27
N ILE A 103 -1.19 -11.66 8.40
CA ILE A 103 -2.63 -11.84 8.32
C ILE A 103 -2.96 -12.55 7.01
N GLU A 104 -3.59 -13.71 7.13
CA GLU A 104 -4.07 -14.52 6.02
C GLU A 104 -5.59 -14.69 6.14
N LEU A 105 -6.32 -13.93 5.34
CA LEU A 105 -7.79 -13.97 5.32
C LEU A 105 -8.27 -14.11 3.87
N SER A 106 -9.32 -14.91 3.67
CA SER A 106 -10.05 -14.89 2.40
C SER A 106 -11.15 -13.85 2.46
N LEU A 107 -11.23 -12.97 1.45
CA LEU A 107 -12.15 -11.85 1.43
C LEU A 107 -13.23 -12.00 0.36
N SER A 108 -14.48 -11.77 0.74
CA SER A 108 -15.64 -11.70 -0.16
C SER A 108 -16.31 -10.34 -0.09
N LYS A 109 -16.90 -9.93 -1.21
CA LYS A 109 -17.74 -8.73 -1.29
C LYS A 109 -19.16 -9.09 -0.87
N ILE A 110 -19.73 -8.32 0.04
CA ILE A 110 -21.16 -8.37 0.37
C ILE A 110 -21.80 -7.01 0.13
N SER A 111 -23.12 -7.01 -0.06
CA SER A 111 -23.92 -5.79 -0.15
C SER A 111 -25.24 -6.01 0.57
N SER A 112 -25.61 -5.07 1.43
CA SER A 112 -26.90 -5.05 2.11
C SER A 112 -27.56 -3.67 1.97
N ALA A 113 -28.87 -3.60 2.06
CA ALA A 113 -29.59 -2.35 2.01
C ALA A 113 -29.19 -1.41 3.17
N GLU A 114 -28.92 -1.96 4.35
CA GLU A 114 -28.60 -1.23 5.57
C GLU A 114 -27.14 -0.69 5.58
N LYS A 115 -26.16 -1.54 5.22
CA LYS A 115 -24.72 -1.25 5.40
C LYS A 115 -23.97 -1.03 4.08
N GLY A 116 -24.67 -0.97 2.95
CA GLY A 116 -24.08 -0.87 1.63
C GLY A 116 -23.16 -2.04 1.28
N TRP A 117 -22.28 -1.86 0.32
CA TRP A 117 -21.29 -2.86 -0.05
C TRP A 117 -20.02 -2.73 0.82
N ARG A 118 -19.46 -3.86 1.20
CA ARG A 118 -18.18 -3.95 1.90
C ARG A 118 -17.49 -5.29 1.66
N MET A 119 -16.23 -5.38 2.01
CA MET A 119 -15.50 -6.65 2.05
C MET A 119 -15.58 -7.25 3.45
N ILE A 120 -15.67 -8.56 3.54
CA ILE A 120 -15.67 -9.30 4.80
C ILE A 120 -14.76 -10.52 4.70
N PRO A 121 -14.20 -11.01 5.83
CA PRO A 121 -13.61 -12.34 5.88
C PRO A 121 -14.68 -13.41 5.58
N ALA A 122 -14.37 -14.33 4.67
CA ALA A 122 -15.27 -15.41 4.29
C ALA A 122 -14.49 -16.60 3.73
N ARG A 123 -14.81 -17.83 4.14
CA ARG A 123 -14.10 -19.06 3.70
C ARG A 123 -14.09 -19.24 2.18
N ALA A 124 -15.16 -18.87 1.49
CA ALA A 124 -15.26 -18.92 0.02
C ALA A 124 -14.70 -17.66 -0.68
N GLY A 125 -14.05 -16.77 0.06
CA GLY A 125 -13.47 -15.54 -0.46
C GLY A 125 -12.19 -15.74 -1.26
N LYS A 126 -11.69 -14.65 -1.84
CA LYS A 126 -10.39 -14.64 -2.51
C LYS A 126 -9.28 -14.51 -1.46
N PRO A 127 -8.24 -15.36 -1.47
CA PRO A 127 -7.12 -15.27 -0.53
C PRO A 127 -6.48 -13.89 -0.54
N SER A 128 -6.16 -13.38 0.64
CA SER A 128 -5.42 -12.15 0.84
C SER A 128 -4.41 -12.30 1.98
N VAL A 129 -3.24 -11.71 1.78
CA VAL A 129 -2.09 -11.83 2.68
C VAL A 129 -1.46 -10.47 2.88
N THR A 130 -1.17 -10.11 4.14
CA THR A 130 -0.49 -8.87 4.53
C THR A 130 0.42 -9.12 5.73
N ASP A 131 1.69 -8.82 5.61
CA ASP A 131 2.59 -8.68 6.74
C ASP A 131 2.45 -7.28 7.32
N TRP A 132 2.60 -7.14 8.63
CA TRP A 132 2.46 -5.86 9.31
C TRP A 132 3.33 -5.75 10.54
N ARG A 133 3.74 -4.51 10.88
CA ARG A 133 4.46 -4.21 12.13
C ARG A 133 4.13 -2.80 12.63
N VAL A 134 4.08 -2.64 13.93
CA VAL A 134 4.01 -1.33 14.60
C VAL A 134 5.36 -0.65 14.49
N ILE A 135 5.39 0.59 14.02
CA ILE A 135 6.62 1.39 13.87
C ILE A 135 6.67 2.58 14.82
N ALA A 136 5.53 3.03 15.34
CA ALA A 136 5.46 4.08 16.36
C ALA A 136 4.14 4.03 17.12
N GLU A 137 4.15 4.53 18.36
CA GLU A 137 2.97 4.65 19.21
C GLU A 137 2.88 6.06 19.76
N VAL A 138 1.75 6.73 19.57
CA VAL A 138 1.52 8.11 20.01
C VAL A 138 0.07 8.28 20.46
N ASN A 139 -0.14 8.81 21.65
CA ASN A 139 -1.46 9.17 22.18
C ASN A 139 -2.51 8.05 22.09
N GLY A 140 -2.14 6.82 22.47
CA GLY A 140 -3.04 5.66 22.44
C GLY A 140 -3.34 5.10 21.03
N ARG A 141 -2.57 5.48 20.02
CA ARG A 141 -2.68 5.05 18.61
C ARG A 141 -1.37 4.44 18.15
N ALA A 142 -1.43 3.56 17.17
CA ALA A 142 -0.25 2.95 16.56
C ALA A 142 -0.12 3.32 15.09
N LEU A 143 1.07 3.75 14.67
CA LEU A 143 1.48 3.80 13.27
C LEU A 143 1.98 2.42 12.88
N VAL A 144 1.40 1.86 11.85
CA VAL A 144 1.68 0.50 11.38
C VAL A 144 2.13 0.52 9.94
N GLU A 145 3.21 -0.19 9.66
CA GLU A 145 3.63 -0.54 8.32
C GLU A 145 2.91 -1.81 7.88
N PHE A 146 2.30 -1.78 6.70
CA PHE A 146 1.66 -2.92 6.06
C PHE A 146 2.36 -3.25 4.74
N ARG A 147 2.67 -4.52 4.53
CA ARG A 147 3.26 -5.07 3.29
C ARG A 147 2.31 -6.10 2.66
N PRO A 148 1.33 -5.67 1.86
CA PRO A 148 0.37 -6.58 1.25
C PRO A 148 0.99 -7.33 0.07
N GLU A 149 1.04 -8.66 0.12
CA GLU A 149 1.42 -9.52 -1.01
C GLU A 149 0.34 -9.51 -2.10
N THR A 150 -0.92 -9.45 -1.70
CA THR A 150 -2.08 -9.40 -2.59
C THR A 150 -2.65 -7.98 -2.66
N GLY A 151 -3.61 -7.74 -3.56
CA GLY A 151 -4.25 -6.41 -3.74
C GLY A 151 -5.77 -6.52 -3.84
N ARG A 152 -6.44 -7.04 -2.79
CA ARG A 152 -7.91 -7.09 -2.77
C ARG A 152 -8.49 -5.75 -2.35
N THR A 153 -9.69 -5.45 -2.83
CA THR A 153 -10.42 -4.24 -2.43
C THR A 153 -10.51 -4.15 -0.91
N HIS A 154 -10.21 -3.00 -0.33
CA HIS A 154 -10.20 -2.73 1.11
C HIS A 154 -9.33 -3.69 1.95
N GLN A 155 -8.38 -4.41 1.34
CA GLN A 155 -7.63 -5.49 2.01
C GLN A 155 -7.04 -5.03 3.35
N ILE A 156 -6.21 -3.98 3.36
CA ILE A 156 -5.55 -3.50 4.59
C ILE A 156 -6.56 -3.06 5.63
N ARG A 157 -7.65 -2.41 5.21
CA ARG A 157 -8.72 -1.95 6.08
C ARG A 157 -9.42 -3.10 6.80
N VAL A 158 -9.75 -4.18 6.07
CA VAL A 158 -10.34 -5.40 6.65
C VAL A 158 -9.31 -6.12 7.52
N HIS A 159 -8.04 -6.20 7.08
CA HIS A 159 -6.98 -6.85 7.84
C HIS A 159 -6.71 -6.13 9.17
N ALA A 160 -6.73 -4.80 9.20
CA ALA A 160 -6.64 -4.02 10.43
C ALA A 160 -7.82 -4.34 11.37
N ALA A 161 -9.06 -4.23 10.88
CA ALA A 161 -10.24 -4.41 11.70
C ALA A 161 -10.50 -5.86 12.13
N SER A 162 -10.29 -6.85 11.25
CA SER A 162 -10.64 -8.26 11.49
C SER A 162 -9.44 -9.16 11.77
N GLY A 163 -8.24 -8.77 11.34
CA GLY A 163 -7.01 -9.52 11.57
C GLY A 163 -6.26 -9.05 12.81
N ILE A 164 -6.04 -7.74 12.94
CA ILE A 164 -5.42 -7.15 14.14
C ILE A 164 -6.47 -6.94 15.26
N GLY A 165 -7.75 -6.75 14.90
CA GLY A 165 -8.83 -6.45 15.82
C GLY A 165 -8.99 -4.96 16.13
N ILE A 166 -8.21 -4.09 15.47
CA ILE A 166 -8.24 -2.64 15.66
C ILE A 166 -8.34 -1.98 14.29
N PRO A 167 -9.44 -1.25 13.97
CA PRO A 167 -9.61 -0.62 12.67
C PRO A 167 -8.63 0.54 12.46
N LEU A 168 -8.45 0.93 11.20
CA LEU A 168 -7.79 2.17 10.87
C LEU A 168 -8.58 3.36 11.41
N LEU A 169 -7.87 4.34 11.91
CA LEU A 169 -8.43 5.60 12.40
C LEU A 169 -9.21 6.29 11.28
N GLY A 170 -10.43 6.74 11.58
CA GLY A 170 -11.30 7.44 10.63
C GLY A 170 -11.91 6.56 9.52
N ASP A 171 -11.83 5.22 9.62
CA ASP A 171 -12.45 4.34 8.64
C ASP A 171 -13.98 4.27 8.84
N PRO A 172 -14.80 4.77 7.89
CA PRO A 172 -16.25 4.82 8.05
C PRO A 172 -16.96 3.48 7.79
N VAL A 173 -16.22 2.46 7.30
CA VAL A 173 -16.81 1.16 6.94
C VAL A 173 -16.47 0.09 7.95
N TYR A 174 -15.24 0.10 8.47
CA TYR A 174 -14.70 -0.93 9.37
C TYR A 174 -14.40 -0.41 10.78
N GLY A 175 -14.48 0.92 11.00
CA GLY A 175 -14.33 1.61 12.27
C GLY A 175 -15.55 2.47 12.59
N ASP A 176 -15.35 3.51 13.37
CA ASP A 176 -16.39 4.46 13.78
C ASP A 176 -16.56 5.66 12.82
N GLY A 177 -15.62 5.86 11.89
CA GLY A 177 -15.61 6.95 10.91
C GLY A 177 -15.37 8.35 11.49
N ALA A 178 -15.54 8.53 12.79
CA ALA A 178 -15.50 9.84 13.44
C ALA A 178 -14.17 10.16 14.12
N SER A 179 -13.33 9.16 14.35
CA SER A 179 -12.09 9.29 15.15
C SER A 179 -10.92 9.94 14.41
N GLY A 180 -11.05 10.21 13.10
CA GLY A 180 -9.99 10.79 12.27
C GLY A 180 -10.52 11.61 11.09
N PRO A 181 -9.67 12.41 10.44
CA PRO A 181 -10.07 13.28 9.32
C PRO A 181 -10.45 12.50 8.06
N ARG A 182 -10.00 11.26 7.93
CA ARG A 182 -10.27 10.32 6.83
C ARG A 182 -9.86 8.92 7.25
N THR A 183 -10.03 7.91 6.40
CA THR A 183 -9.34 6.63 6.58
C THR A 183 -7.82 6.87 6.54
N MET A 184 -7.15 6.72 7.69
CA MET A 184 -5.72 7.02 7.83
C MET A 184 -4.88 5.89 7.23
N LEU A 185 -4.83 5.87 5.89
CA LEU A 185 -4.06 4.92 5.08
C LEU A 185 -3.31 5.66 3.96
N HIS A 186 -2.03 5.31 3.79
CA HIS A 186 -1.13 5.94 2.83
C HIS A 186 -0.24 4.90 2.14
N ALA A 187 -0.22 4.88 0.82
CA ALA A 187 0.67 4.06 0.02
C ALA A 187 2.07 4.70 0.00
N LEU A 188 2.91 4.34 0.97
CA LEU A 188 4.22 4.98 1.19
C LEU A 188 5.17 4.73 0.04
N SER A 189 5.32 3.47 -0.39
CA SER A 189 6.27 3.14 -1.46
C SER A 189 5.76 2.05 -2.37
N LEU A 190 6.33 2.06 -3.57
CA LEU A 190 6.09 1.06 -4.61
C LEU A 190 7.41 0.72 -5.29
N GLU A 191 7.67 -0.58 -5.49
CA GLU A 191 8.77 -1.10 -6.29
C GLU A 191 8.20 -2.04 -7.35
N MET A 192 8.35 -1.66 -8.63
CA MET A 192 7.93 -2.42 -9.80
C MET A 192 9.17 -2.97 -10.50
N PRO A 193 9.47 -4.26 -10.41
CA PRO A 193 10.58 -4.86 -11.13
C PRO A 193 10.32 -4.82 -12.64
N ARG A 194 11.39 -4.65 -13.42
CA ARG A 194 11.34 -4.63 -14.87
C ARG A 194 12.43 -5.51 -15.47
N GLU A 195 12.05 -6.28 -16.48
CA GLU A 195 13.02 -7.04 -17.26
C GLU A 195 13.93 -6.11 -18.06
N ASN A 196 15.24 -6.32 -17.97
CA ASN A 196 16.29 -5.58 -18.69
C ASN A 196 16.30 -4.05 -18.46
N LYS A 197 15.71 -3.57 -17.36
CA LYS A 197 15.70 -2.17 -16.93
C LYS A 197 15.78 -2.05 -15.41
N ALA A 198 16.23 -0.90 -14.92
CA ALA A 198 16.11 -0.61 -13.50
C ALA A 198 14.65 -0.68 -13.04
N ALA A 199 14.41 -1.18 -11.83
CA ALA A 199 13.08 -1.17 -11.23
C ALA A 199 12.53 0.27 -11.16
N ILE A 200 11.20 0.38 -11.23
CA ILE A 200 10.52 1.63 -10.91
C ILE A 200 10.38 1.67 -9.40
N THR A 201 11.09 2.59 -8.75
CA THR A 201 11.03 2.77 -7.30
C THR A 201 10.52 4.17 -7.00
N ALA A 202 9.49 4.27 -6.17
CA ALA A 202 8.92 5.55 -5.77
C ALA A 202 8.55 5.51 -4.29
N THR A 203 8.76 6.65 -3.61
CA THR A 203 8.36 6.86 -2.21
C THR A 203 7.61 8.18 -2.11
N ALA A 204 6.40 8.14 -1.56
CA ALA A 204 5.60 9.32 -1.29
C ALA A 204 5.99 9.93 0.07
N PRO A 205 5.98 11.27 0.21
CA PRO A 205 6.22 11.89 1.50
C PRO A 205 5.11 11.55 2.48
N MET A 206 5.44 11.46 3.78
CA MET A 206 4.43 11.28 4.81
C MET A 206 3.40 12.41 4.77
N PRO A 207 2.09 12.10 4.75
CA PRO A 207 1.05 13.13 4.68
C PRO A 207 1.02 14.02 5.92
N ALA A 208 0.68 15.30 5.75
CA ALA A 208 0.62 16.28 6.84
C ALA A 208 -0.40 15.91 7.94
N ASP A 209 -1.48 15.19 7.61
CA ASP A 209 -2.46 14.72 8.58
C ASP A 209 -1.91 13.60 9.49
N PHE A 210 -0.93 12.81 9.04
CA PHE A 210 -0.19 11.88 9.90
C PHE A 210 0.72 12.62 10.87
N THR A 211 1.46 13.63 10.40
CA THR A 211 2.34 14.43 11.25
C THR A 211 1.55 15.27 12.26
N ALA A 212 0.37 15.79 11.90
CA ALA A 212 -0.53 16.50 12.80
C ALA A 212 -1.06 15.62 13.94
N LEU A 213 -1.09 14.28 13.77
CA LEU A 213 -1.42 13.33 14.83
C LEU A 213 -0.22 12.93 15.69
N GLY A 214 0.95 13.55 15.47
CA GLY A 214 2.18 13.36 16.25
C GLY A 214 3.11 12.28 15.72
N PHE A 215 2.80 11.66 14.56
CA PHE A 215 3.70 10.69 13.94
C PHE A 215 4.75 11.40 13.09
N GLY A 216 6.03 11.21 13.44
CA GLY A 216 7.17 11.75 12.70
C GLY A 216 7.34 11.07 11.32
N PRO A 217 8.33 11.50 10.52
CA PRO A 217 8.64 10.86 9.26
C PRO A 217 8.98 9.38 9.50
N ALA A 218 8.31 8.48 8.74
CA ALA A 218 8.62 7.07 8.80
C ALA A 218 10.04 6.80 8.30
N PRO A 219 10.77 5.80 8.85
CA PRO A 219 12.03 5.36 8.26
C PRO A 219 11.80 4.97 6.80
N LEU A 220 12.72 5.37 5.92
CA LEU A 220 12.62 5.04 4.50
C LEU A 220 12.68 3.52 4.31
N PRO A 221 11.89 2.94 3.38
CA PRO A 221 11.87 1.51 3.13
C PRO A 221 13.24 0.89 2.81
N ALA A 222 14.16 1.65 2.22
CA ALA A 222 15.52 1.22 1.92
C ALA A 222 16.34 0.87 3.17
N GLU A 223 16.13 1.57 4.29
CA GLU A 223 16.83 1.27 5.56
C GLU A 223 16.28 0.01 6.21
N ALA A 224 14.98 -0.26 6.07
CA ALA A 224 14.35 -1.49 6.54
C ALA A 224 14.83 -2.71 5.73
N LEU A 225 14.89 -2.62 4.40
CA LEU A 225 15.40 -3.67 3.52
C LEU A 225 16.89 -3.98 3.75
N ALA A 226 17.72 -2.95 4.01
CA ALA A 226 19.13 -3.14 4.32
C ALA A 226 19.36 -3.80 5.70
N ALA A 227 18.47 -3.61 6.66
CA ALA A 227 18.53 -4.27 7.96
C ALA A 227 18.17 -5.76 7.87
N GLU A 228 17.13 -6.12 7.09
CA GLU A 228 16.74 -7.51 6.84
C GLU A 228 17.82 -8.27 6.05
N ALA A 229 18.39 -7.66 5.00
CA ALA A 229 19.47 -8.28 4.22
C ALA A 229 20.75 -8.53 5.06
N ARG A 230 21.02 -7.71 6.08
CA ARG A 230 22.12 -7.93 7.03
C ARG A 230 21.80 -9.01 8.06
N ALA A 231 20.56 -9.16 8.49
CA ALA A 231 20.13 -10.21 9.40
C ALA A 231 20.23 -11.59 8.74
N ASP A 232 19.79 -11.73 7.48
CA ASP A 232 19.87 -12.98 6.72
C ASP A 232 21.33 -13.38 6.39
N SER A 233 22.22 -12.41 6.18
CA SER A 233 23.64 -12.69 5.90
C SER A 233 24.41 -13.20 7.13
N VAL A 234 23.98 -12.86 8.34
CA VAL A 234 24.61 -13.31 9.61
C VAL A 234 24.23 -14.77 9.93
N ILE A 235 23.06 -15.24 9.50
CA ILE A 235 22.58 -16.61 9.75
C ILE A 235 23.29 -17.64 8.85
N GLN A 236 23.80 -17.24 7.68
CA GLN A 236 24.45 -18.17 6.73
C GLN A 236 25.96 -18.41 6.97
N THR A 237 26.61 -17.74 7.92
CA THR A 237 28.04 -17.92 8.20
C THR A 237 28.37 -18.87 9.35
N GLY A 238 27.38 -19.54 9.94
CA GLY A 238 27.54 -20.53 10.99
C GLY A 238 27.51 -21.98 10.48
N GLY A 239 28.40 -22.35 9.56
CA GLY A 239 28.60 -23.75 9.18
C GLY A 239 29.43 -24.49 10.25
N PRO A 240 29.16 -25.80 10.50
CA PRO A 240 29.81 -26.54 11.56
C PRO A 240 31.29 -26.78 11.25
N SER A 241 32.16 -26.51 12.23
CA SER A 241 33.57 -26.86 12.19
C SER A 241 33.69 -28.39 12.16
N ALA A 242 34.48 -28.88 11.22
CA ALA A 242 34.89 -30.26 11.14
C ALA A 242 35.55 -30.69 12.45
N ILE A 243 35.05 -31.78 13.02
CA ILE A 243 35.72 -32.51 14.08
C ILE A 243 36.73 -33.43 13.38
N ASP A 244 38.03 -33.18 13.60
CA ASP A 244 39.12 -34.09 13.24
C ASP A 244 38.99 -35.33 14.09
N ASP A 245 38.79 -36.48 13.43
CA ASP A 245 39.04 -37.80 13.98
C ASP A 245 40.53 -38.12 13.78
N GLN A 246 41.28 -38.19 14.88
CA GLN A 246 42.54 -38.94 14.96
C GLN A 246 42.56 -39.72 16.27
N ASP A 247 42.71 -41.02 16.09
CA ASP A 247 43.08 -42.18 16.94
C ASP A 247 41.93 -43.03 17.49
#